data_0ac8f6967d92155cbe02ba42198d9e36
#
_entry.id   0ac8f6967d92155cbe02ba42198d9e36
#
_cell.length_a   1.000
_cell.length_b   1.000
_cell.length_c   1.000
_cell.angle_alpha   90.00
_cell.angle_beta   90.00
_cell.angle_gamma   90.00
#
_symmetry.space_group_name_H-M   'P 1'
#
loop_
_entity.id
_entity.type
_entity.pdbx_description
1 polymer ?
#
loop_
_entity_poly.entity_id
_entity_poly.type
_entity_poly.pdbx_seq_one_letter_code
_entity_poly.pdbx_strand_id
1 'polypeptide(L)'
;MLVEFLARKWAKEHDYRLIKDLWAFDQNRIAVRFQYEWHDDAGQWHRSYGNEQWEFDEHGLMRRREASINDIAIKESERRFHWAAPGPRPADVAGLGENPL
;
A
#
# COMPACT_ATOMS: atom_id res chain seq x y z
N MET A 1 1.21 6.95 -19.35
CA MET A 1 1.79 5.69 -18.87
C MET A 1 1.50 5.42 -17.41
N LEU A 2 1.92 6.28 -16.50
CA LEU A 2 1.62 6.07 -15.08
C LEU A 2 0.13 6.11 -14.78
N VAL A 3 -0.58 7.05 -15.36
CA VAL A 3 -2.02 7.20 -15.17
C VAL A 3 -2.77 5.96 -15.68
N GLU A 4 -2.40 5.45 -16.86
CA GLU A 4 -3.02 4.25 -17.42
C GLU A 4 -2.76 3.00 -16.56
N PHE A 5 -1.54 2.89 -16.02
CA PHE A 5 -1.19 1.79 -15.12
C PHE A 5 -2.04 1.82 -13.85
N LEU A 6 -2.17 2.98 -13.22
CA LEU A 6 -2.98 3.13 -12.01
C LEU A 6 -4.45 2.87 -12.29
N ALA A 7 -4.98 3.35 -13.41
CA ALA A 7 -6.37 3.11 -13.78
C ALA A 7 -6.66 1.62 -13.96
N ARG A 8 -5.76 0.88 -14.61
CA ARG A 8 -5.92 -0.57 -14.78
C ARG A 8 -5.83 -1.31 -13.46
N LYS A 9 -4.95 -0.90 -12.56
CA LYS A 9 -4.84 -1.48 -11.23
C LYS A 9 -6.13 -1.29 -10.44
N TRP A 10 -6.66 -0.08 -10.42
CA TRP A 10 -7.87 0.24 -9.67
C TRP A 10 -9.11 -0.45 -10.24
N ALA A 11 -9.15 -0.71 -11.55
CA ALA A 11 -10.25 -1.45 -12.18
C ALA A 11 -10.30 -2.91 -11.70
N LYS A 12 -9.19 -3.49 -11.26
CA LYS A 12 -9.10 -4.89 -10.83
C LYS A 12 -9.13 -5.07 -9.32
N GLU A 13 -8.75 -4.04 -8.56
CA GLU A 13 -8.68 -4.10 -7.10
C GLU A 13 -9.84 -3.33 -6.49
N HIS A 14 -10.89 -4.05 -6.10
CA HIS A 14 -12.11 -3.47 -5.55
C HIS A 14 -12.03 -3.33 -4.03
N ASP A 15 -12.70 -2.33 -3.49
CA ASP A 15 -12.79 -2.08 -2.05
C ASP A 15 -11.43 -1.99 -1.36
N TYR A 16 -10.49 -1.39 -2.05
CA TYR A 16 -9.13 -1.22 -1.64
C TYR A 16 -8.98 -0.40 -0.36
N ARG A 17 -8.20 -0.91 0.59
CA ARG A 17 -7.87 -0.22 1.83
C ARG A 17 -6.40 -0.35 2.11
N LEU A 18 -5.74 0.78 2.34
CA LEU A 18 -4.29 0.87 2.42
C LEU A 18 -3.84 1.46 3.76
N ILE A 19 -2.82 0.84 4.34
CA ILE A 19 -1.98 1.45 5.37
C ILE A 19 -0.56 1.54 4.84
N LYS A 20 0.00 2.75 4.81
CA LYS A 20 1.37 3.00 4.39
C LYS A 20 2.08 3.81 5.48
N ASP A 21 3.20 3.31 5.97
CA ASP A 21 3.95 3.95 7.04
C ASP A 21 5.41 4.16 6.64
N LEU A 22 5.97 5.28 7.11
CA LEU A 22 7.40 5.50 7.06
C LEU A 22 8.09 4.44 7.92
N TRP A 23 9.03 3.70 7.32
CA TRP A 23 9.79 2.69 8.04
C TRP A 23 11.13 3.22 8.51
N ALA A 24 11.84 3.92 7.64
CA ALA A 24 13.15 4.48 7.95
C ALA A 24 13.49 5.59 6.97
N PHE A 25 14.40 6.46 7.36
CA PHE A 25 14.94 7.46 6.45
C PHE A 25 16.40 7.74 6.81
N ASP A 26 17.16 8.15 5.79
CA ASP A 26 18.55 8.57 5.95
C ASP A 26 18.90 9.57 4.85
N GLN A 27 19.19 10.81 5.23
CA GLN A 27 19.50 11.89 4.28
C GLN A 27 18.37 12.08 3.26
N ASN A 28 18.65 11.80 1.98
CA ASN A 28 17.70 11.95 0.88
C ASN A 28 16.98 10.64 0.51
N ARG A 29 17.03 9.64 1.37
CA ARG A 29 16.44 8.32 1.14
C ARG A 29 15.37 8.04 2.17
N ILE A 30 14.24 7.49 1.69
CA ILE A 30 13.11 7.13 2.54
C ILE A 30 12.69 5.70 2.19
N ALA A 31 12.50 4.89 3.22
CA ALA A 31 11.91 3.57 3.09
C ALA A 31 10.53 3.57 3.73
N VAL A 32 9.54 3.11 2.99
CA VAL A 32 8.17 2.97 3.50
C VAL A 32 7.74 1.52 3.37
N ARG A 33 6.88 1.09 4.26
CA ARG A 33 6.21 -0.20 4.14
C ARG A 33 4.72 0.02 4.07
N PHE A 34 4.02 -0.92 3.43
CA PHE A 34 2.57 -0.82 3.30
C PHE A 34 1.92 -2.20 3.29
N GLN A 35 0.66 -2.19 3.66
CA GLN A 35 -0.23 -3.31 3.49
C GLN A 35 -1.54 -2.77 2.92
N TYR A 36 -2.17 -3.54 2.05
CA TYR A 36 -3.51 -3.21 1.62
C TYR A 36 -4.32 -4.48 1.37
N GLU A 37 -5.63 -4.32 1.49
CA GLU A 37 -6.59 -5.40 1.26
C GLU A 37 -7.54 -4.98 0.15
N TRP A 38 -7.92 -5.94 -0.67
CA TRP A 38 -8.75 -5.72 -1.84
C TRP A 38 -9.38 -7.04 -2.27
N HIS A 39 -10.44 -6.97 -3.08
CA HIS A 39 -10.98 -8.16 -3.72
C HIS A 39 -10.93 -7.99 -5.24
N ASP A 40 -10.84 -9.11 -5.95
CA ASP A 40 -10.85 -9.11 -7.40
C ASP A 40 -12.28 -9.18 -7.95
N ASP A 41 -12.41 -9.29 -9.28
CA ASP A 41 -13.70 -9.35 -9.94
C ASP A 41 -14.50 -10.61 -9.57
N ALA A 42 -13.84 -11.66 -9.15
CA ALA A 42 -14.49 -12.90 -8.69
C ALA A 42 -14.89 -12.86 -7.22
N GLY A 43 -14.59 -11.78 -6.52
CA GLY A 43 -14.88 -11.64 -5.10
C GLY A 43 -13.86 -12.28 -4.17
N GLN A 44 -12.73 -12.76 -4.69
CA GLN A 44 -11.66 -13.30 -3.87
C GLN A 44 -10.91 -12.17 -3.19
N TRP A 45 -10.83 -12.19 -1.85
CA TRP A 45 -10.06 -11.23 -1.08
C TRP A 45 -8.57 -11.57 -1.07
N HIS A 46 -7.77 -10.52 -1.03
CA HIS A 46 -6.31 -10.61 -1.00
C HIS A 46 -5.77 -9.60 -0.01
N ARG A 47 -4.61 -9.91 0.56
CA ARG A 47 -3.81 -8.94 1.31
C ARG A 47 -2.45 -8.84 0.64
N SER A 48 -2.04 -7.60 0.38
CA SER A 48 -0.77 -7.30 -0.26
C SER A 48 0.17 -6.68 0.76
N TYR A 49 1.39 -7.18 0.78
CA TYR A 49 2.46 -6.70 1.65
C TYR A 49 3.56 -6.14 0.77
N GLY A 50 4.04 -4.95 1.12
CA GLY A 50 5.08 -4.38 0.30
C GLY A 50 5.90 -3.33 1.01
N ASN A 51 6.95 -2.93 0.31
CA ASN A 51 7.79 -1.82 0.70
C ASN A 51 8.20 -1.04 -0.53
N GLU A 52 8.53 0.22 -0.31
CA GLU A 52 9.07 1.10 -1.33
C GLU A 52 10.31 1.79 -0.78
N GLN A 53 11.26 2.06 -1.66
CA GLN A 53 12.45 2.84 -1.35
C GLN A 53 12.50 4.02 -2.30
N TRP A 54 12.57 5.21 -1.74
CA TRP A 54 12.58 6.46 -2.49
C TRP A 54 13.90 7.17 -2.31
N GLU A 55 14.40 7.76 -3.37
CA GLU A 55 15.57 8.62 -3.34
C GLU A 55 15.23 9.96 -3.98
N PHE A 56 15.57 11.05 -3.32
CA PHE A 56 15.29 12.40 -3.78
C PHE A 56 16.57 13.07 -4.25
N ASP A 57 16.44 13.99 -5.22
CA ASP A 57 17.57 14.79 -5.65
C ASP A 57 17.77 16.02 -4.74
N GLU A 58 18.74 16.86 -5.06
CA GLU A 58 19.08 18.05 -4.29
C GLU A 58 17.98 19.11 -4.28
N HIS A 59 17.02 19.01 -5.19
CA HIS A 59 15.88 19.91 -5.29
C HIS A 59 14.63 19.36 -4.58
N GLY A 60 14.74 18.21 -3.91
CA GLY A 60 13.61 17.57 -3.25
C GLY A 60 12.68 16.81 -4.17
N LEU A 61 13.07 16.60 -5.43
CA LEU A 61 12.27 15.82 -6.38
C LEU A 61 12.69 14.35 -6.33
N MET A 62 11.71 13.46 -6.44
CA MET A 62 11.97 12.02 -6.42
C MET A 62 12.73 11.61 -7.67
N ARG A 63 13.92 11.09 -7.46
CA ARG A 63 14.83 10.66 -8.53
C ARG A 63 14.75 9.16 -8.77
N ARG A 64 14.44 8.37 -7.75
CA ARG A 64 14.40 6.92 -7.82
C ARG A 64 13.31 6.39 -6.93
N ARG A 65 12.59 5.38 -7.42
CA ARG A 65 11.58 4.67 -6.65
C ARG A 65 11.67 3.19 -6.97
N GLU A 66 11.82 2.38 -5.94
CA GLU A 66 11.81 0.93 -6.06
C GLU A 66 10.70 0.39 -5.17
N ALA A 67 9.94 -0.58 -5.66
CA ALA A 67 8.84 -1.17 -4.92
C ALA A 67 8.87 -2.69 -5.06
N SER A 68 8.52 -3.37 -3.97
CA SER A 68 8.33 -4.81 -3.94
C SER A 68 6.98 -5.10 -3.28
N ILE A 69 6.18 -5.96 -3.92
CA ILE A 69 4.83 -6.28 -3.45
C ILE A 69 4.64 -7.79 -3.53
N ASN A 70 4.09 -8.38 -2.46
CA ASN A 70 3.68 -9.78 -2.41
C ASN A 70 2.21 -9.85 -2.02
N ASP A 71 1.43 -10.61 -2.78
CA ASP A 71 0.01 -10.79 -2.55
C ASP A 71 -0.26 -12.18 -1.98
N ILE A 72 -1.20 -12.25 -1.03
CA ILE A 72 -1.71 -13.54 -0.55
C ILE A 72 -3.24 -13.53 -0.65
N ALA A 73 -3.81 -14.68 -0.99
CA ALA A 73 -5.26 -14.86 -0.95
C ALA A 73 -5.69 -15.05 0.50
N ILE A 74 -6.77 -14.39 0.90
CA ILE A 74 -7.32 -14.49 2.25
C ILE A 74 -8.83 -14.76 2.17
N LYS A 75 -9.40 -15.21 3.28
CA LYS A 75 -10.85 -15.28 3.43
C LYS A 75 -11.36 -13.89 3.82
N GLU A 76 -12.58 -13.56 3.44
CA GLU A 76 -13.20 -12.30 3.84
C GLU A 76 -13.16 -12.13 5.37
N SER A 77 -13.36 -13.20 6.13
CA SER A 77 -13.28 -13.19 7.59
C SER A 77 -11.89 -12.88 8.15
N GLU A 78 -10.85 -12.98 7.32
CA GLU A 78 -9.47 -12.69 7.72
C GLU A 78 -9.08 -11.23 7.49
N ARG A 79 -9.98 -10.41 6.95
CA ARG A 79 -9.72 -8.98 6.70
C ARG A 79 -9.44 -8.26 8.01
N ARG A 80 -8.49 -7.32 7.95
CA ARG A 80 -8.08 -6.47 9.08
C ARG A 80 -8.47 -5.01 8.91
N PHE A 81 -8.70 -4.56 7.68
CA PHE A 81 -8.95 -3.16 7.35
C PHE A 81 -10.42 -2.96 7.05
N HIS A 82 -11.14 -2.37 8.00
CA HIS A 82 -12.61 -2.31 7.99
C HIS A 82 -13.19 -0.89 8.02
N TRP A 83 -12.38 0.15 7.80
CA TRP A 83 -12.94 1.50 7.74
C TRP A 83 -13.90 1.62 6.55
N ALA A 84 -14.87 2.54 6.68
CA ALA A 84 -16.04 2.56 5.82
C ALA A 84 -15.71 2.89 4.35
N ALA A 85 -14.87 3.88 4.12
CA ALA A 85 -14.54 4.32 2.76
C ALA A 85 -13.30 3.60 2.23
N PRO A 86 -13.30 3.10 0.99
CA PRO A 86 -12.10 2.57 0.36
C PRO A 86 -10.98 3.61 0.28
N GLY A 87 -9.74 3.15 0.22
CA GLY A 87 -8.57 3.99 0.08
C GLY A 87 -7.66 3.95 1.30
N PRO A 88 -6.80 4.97 1.49
CA PRO A 88 -5.89 5.03 2.62
C PRO A 88 -6.62 5.07 3.96
N ARG A 89 -5.94 4.60 5.02
CA ARG A 89 -6.52 4.62 6.35
C ARG A 89 -6.88 6.04 6.78
N PRO A 90 -8.00 6.21 7.49
CA PRO A 90 -8.32 7.48 8.12
C PRO A 90 -7.31 7.84 9.22
N ALA A 91 -7.22 9.12 9.56
CA ALA A 91 -6.27 9.61 10.55
C ALA A 91 -6.48 9.01 11.95
N ASP A 92 -7.71 8.59 12.26
CA ASP A 92 -8.05 7.98 13.55
C ASP A 92 -7.77 6.48 13.62
N VAL A 93 -7.31 5.87 12.55
CA VAL A 93 -6.93 4.47 12.50
C VAL A 93 -5.42 4.34 12.68
N ALA A 94 -5.00 3.45 13.59
CA ALA A 94 -3.58 3.22 13.84
C ALA A 94 -2.87 2.70 12.58
N GLY A 95 -1.63 3.14 12.38
CA GLY A 95 -0.77 2.63 11.32
C GLY A 95 -0.27 1.21 11.61
N LEU A 96 0.65 0.72 10.78
CA LEU A 96 1.24 -0.61 10.96
C LEU A 96 2.07 -0.70 12.23
N GLY A 97 2.76 0.38 12.57
CA GLY A 97 3.56 0.45 13.79
C GLY A 97 4.54 -0.71 13.89
N GLU A 98 4.53 -1.40 15.04
CA GLU A 98 5.37 -2.56 15.30
C GLU A 98 4.63 -3.89 15.06
N ASN A 99 3.45 -3.85 14.51
CA ASN A 99 2.73 -5.08 14.23
C ASN A 99 3.51 -5.91 13.20
N PRO A 100 3.67 -7.21 13.44
CA PRO A 100 4.32 -8.06 12.46
C PRO A 100 3.48 -8.14 11.18
N LEU A 101 4.19 -8.25 10.10
CA LEU A 101 3.57 -8.44 8.79
C LEU A 101 3.02 -9.87 8.66
#